data_f0ba5d8085360027730d11f109322bae
#
_entry.id   f0ba5d8085360027730d11f109322bae
#
_cell.length_a   1.000
_cell.length_b   1.000
_cell.length_c   1.000
_cell.angle_alpha   90.00
_cell.angle_beta   90.00
_cell.angle_gamma   90.00
#
_symmetry.space_group_name_H-M   'P 1'
#
loop_
_entity.id
_entity.type
_entity.pdbx_description
1 polymer ?
#
loop_
_entity_poly.entity_id
_entity_poly.type
_entity_poly.pdbx_seq_one_letter_code
_entity_poly.pdbx_strand_id
1 'polypeptide(L)'
;MTSTRYLSVLAVFLAFASVAHKASAQTPPPEPPPLWDAQVGASFVGTSGNSDTASTGADFAAHRRGEIWGLEAGATLVRTSTDGDTTAERYLGSFRAKRKLTDILGMTTGIKLERDRFAGLDFRSILDGGLNWALVHHPEWTLDGVTSLAWLHESHTTGADVDDPIGVLQLLSRIPFGSAGDTTQRFTYYPDFKTASAYRYEAEITAQAAMTGHLALKVGYLLRYSNEPVAGFKNTDNTTTASIVFRWKAATAAPAP
;
A
#
# COMPACT_ATOMS: atom_id res chain seq x y z
N MET A 1 -5.58 -12.17 -29.27
CA MET A 1 -6.22 -10.89 -28.89
C MET A 1 -5.92 -10.51 -27.44
N THR A 2 -4.76 -10.85 -26.89
CA THR A 2 -4.39 -10.71 -25.46
C THR A 2 -3.30 -9.66 -25.19
N SER A 3 -2.66 -9.08 -26.20
CA SER A 3 -1.52 -8.17 -26.01
C SER A 3 -1.88 -6.70 -25.71
N THR A 4 -3.10 -6.27 -26.02
CA THR A 4 -3.51 -4.84 -25.89
C THR A 4 -3.89 -4.43 -24.46
N ARG A 5 -4.22 -5.38 -23.59
CA ARG A 5 -4.66 -5.08 -22.22
C ARG A 5 -3.51 -4.78 -21.24
N TYR A 6 -2.32 -5.30 -21.50
CA TYR A 6 -1.16 -5.07 -20.62
C TYR A 6 -0.50 -3.69 -20.83
N LEU A 7 -0.63 -3.12 -22.03
CA LEU A 7 -0.14 -1.76 -22.32
C LEU A 7 -0.94 -0.67 -21.58
N SER A 8 -2.21 -0.92 -21.28
CA SER A 8 -3.07 0.07 -20.63
C SER A 8 -2.71 0.29 -19.15
N VAL A 9 -2.24 -0.73 -18.44
CA VAL A 9 -1.85 -0.63 -17.02
C VAL A 9 -0.50 0.09 -16.88
N LEU A 10 0.42 -0.14 -17.79
CA LEU A 10 1.72 0.54 -17.81
C LEU A 10 1.58 2.02 -18.20
N ALA A 11 0.63 2.35 -19.08
CA ALA A 11 0.36 3.72 -19.51
C ALA A 11 -0.22 4.62 -18.40
N VAL A 12 -1.00 4.06 -17.47
CA VAL A 12 -1.54 4.82 -16.33
C VAL A 12 -0.42 5.21 -15.36
N PHE A 13 0.61 4.39 -15.19
CA PHE A 13 1.77 4.72 -14.36
C PHE A 13 2.65 5.82 -14.98
N LEU A 14 2.77 5.88 -16.31
CA LEU A 14 3.59 6.87 -17.03
C LEU A 14 2.90 8.23 -17.20
N ALA A 15 1.56 8.27 -17.26
CA ALA A 15 0.81 9.50 -17.54
C ALA A 15 0.82 10.50 -16.36
N PHE A 16 1.04 10.05 -15.12
CA PHE A 16 1.07 10.93 -13.93
C PHE A 16 2.44 11.57 -13.65
N ALA A 17 3.51 11.15 -14.32
CA ALA A 17 4.85 11.71 -14.14
C ALA A 17 5.03 13.12 -14.78
N SER A 18 4.08 13.60 -15.57
CA SER A 18 4.27 14.78 -16.44
C SER A 18 3.69 16.13 -15.95
N VAL A 19 3.18 16.22 -14.71
CA VAL A 19 2.53 17.47 -14.22
C VAL A 19 3.26 18.13 -13.05
N ALA A 20 4.58 18.08 -12.99
CA ALA A 20 5.35 18.83 -12.01
C ALA A 20 6.19 19.93 -12.68
N HIS A 21 5.57 21.06 -13.07
CA HIS A 21 6.33 22.25 -13.44
C HIS A 21 5.94 23.48 -12.60
N LYS A 22 6.92 23.86 -11.76
CA LYS A 22 7.28 25.19 -11.24
C LYS A 22 6.27 26.00 -10.43
N ALA A 23 6.47 26.00 -9.12
CA ALA A 23 6.33 27.21 -8.32
C ALA A 23 7.62 27.34 -7.46
N SER A 24 8.54 28.18 -7.87
CA SER A 24 9.74 28.53 -7.10
C SER A 24 9.35 29.57 -6.04
N ALA A 25 8.93 29.12 -4.87
CA ALA A 25 8.99 29.91 -3.66
C ALA A 25 10.20 29.40 -2.86
N GLN A 26 11.06 30.30 -2.38
CA GLN A 26 12.15 29.96 -1.48
C GLN A 26 11.55 29.37 -0.19
N THR A 27 11.46 28.06 -0.14
CA THR A 27 11.01 27.31 1.03
C THR A 27 12.19 27.19 1.99
N PRO A 28 12.04 27.44 3.30
CA PRO A 28 13.08 27.11 4.29
C PRO A 28 13.45 25.63 4.14
N PRO A 29 14.71 25.24 4.47
CA PRO A 29 15.13 23.84 4.37
C PRO A 29 14.11 22.97 5.11
N PRO A 30 13.68 21.84 4.52
CA PRO A 30 12.68 20.97 5.12
C PRO A 30 13.18 20.50 6.49
N GLU A 31 12.34 20.64 7.51
CA GLU A 31 12.63 20.06 8.83
C GLU A 31 12.90 18.55 8.67
N PRO A 32 13.89 17.99 9.38
CA PRO A 32 14.14 16.56 9.33
C PRO A 32 12.86 15.80 9.71
N PRO A 33 12.53 14.70 9.01
CA PRO A 33 11.32 13.96 9.28
C PRO A 33 11.30 13.46 10.72
N PRO A 34 10.16 13.48 11.40
CA PRO A 34 10.05 13.02 12.79
C PRO A 34 10.49 11.56 12.89
N LEU A 35 11.10 11.19 14.01
CA LEU A 35 11.52 9.81 14.29
C LEU A 35 10.34 8.83 14.20
N TRP A 36 9.19 9.26 14.70
CA TRP A 36 7.93 8.51 14.63
C TRP A 36 6.84 9.34 13.97
N ASP A 37 6.10 8.75 13.07
CA ASP A 37 4.83 9.24 12.60
C ASP A 37 3.79 8.12 12.58
N ALA A 38 2.55 8.47 12.80
CA ALA A 38 1.42 7.56 12.71
C ALA A 38 0.20 8.27 12.15
N GLN A 39 -0.65 7.48 11.52
CA GLN A 39 -1.94 7.96 11.02
C GLN A 39 -3.03 6.91 11.20
N VAL A 40 -4.24 7.39 11.45
CA VAL A 40 -5.46 6.58 11.50
C VAL A 40 -6.47 7.22 10.56
N GLY A 41 -7.04 6.44 9.65
CA GLY A 41 -8.09 6.86 8.74
C GLY A 41 -9.39 6.15 9.04
N ALA A 42 -10.51 6.83 8.82
CA ALA A 42 -11.85 6.24 8.84
C ALA A 42 -12.63 6.70 7.61
N SER A 43 -13.38 5.78 7.02
CA SER A 43 -14.25 6.02 5.87
C SER A 43 -15.64 5.45 6.10
N PHE A 44 -16.64 6.16 5.59
CA PHE A 44 -18.02 5.69 5.57
C PHE A 44 -18.70 6.17 4.29
N VAL A 45 -19.38 5.27 3.61
CA VAL A 45 -20.24 5.58 2.47
C VAL A 45 -21.55 4.85 2.67
N GLY A 46 -22.65 5.58 2.67
CA GLY A 46 -24.01 5.02 2.74
C GLY A 46 -24.83 5.47 1.53
N THR A 47 -25.58 4.56 0.95
CA THR A 47 -26.61 4.83 -0.06
C THR A 47 -27.92 4.22 0.39
N SER A 48 -29.03 4.83 0.04
CA SER A 48 -30.38 4.32 0.32
C SER A 48 -31.30 4.57 -0.86
N GLY A 49 -32.32 3.73 -1.02
CA GLY A 49 -33.29 3.84 -2.10
C GLY A 49 -33.65 2.48 -2.70
N ASN A 50 -33.36 2.25 -3.98
CA ASN A 50 -33.62 0.95 -4.62
C ASN A 50 -32.74 -0.18 -4.10
N SER A 51 -31.63 0.15 -3.42
CA SER A 51 -30.71 -0.76 -2.72
C SER A 51 -30.06 0.03 -1.59
N ASP A 52 -30.01 -0.56 -0.40
CA ASP A 52 -29.36 0.03 0.76
C ASP A 52 -27.95 -0.53 0.87
N THR A 53 -26.92 0.31 0.63
CA THR A 53 -25.53 -0.09 0.75
C THR A 53 -24.82 0.75 1.80
N ALA A 54 -24.06 0.08 2.67
CA ALA A 54 -23.21 0.71 3.66
C ALA A 54 -21.79 0.15 3.56
N SER A 55 -20.81 1.02 3.33
CA SER A 55 -19.39 0.68 3.35
C SER A 55 -18.71 1.41 4.49
N THR A 56 -17.98 0.67 5.31
CA THR A 56 -17.14 1.20 6.38
C THR A 56 -15.71 0.75 6.18
N GLY A 57 -14.76 1.64 6.48
CA GLY A 57 -13.34 1.33 6.41
C GLY A 57 -12.58 2.02 7.53
N ALA A 58 -11.49 1.38 7.93
CA ALA A 58 -10.50 1.97 8.81
C ALA A 58 -9.09 1.59 8.32
N ASP A 59 -8.17 2.51 8.41
CA ASP A 59 -6.76 2.26 8.13
C ASP A 59 -5.87 2.85 9.23
N PHE A 60 -4.76 2.17 9.47
CA PHE A 60 -3.70 2.57 10.38
C PHE A 60 -2.37 2.42 9.66
N ALA A 61 -1.48 3.38 9.85
CA ALA A 61 -0.09 3.27 9.47
C ALA A 61 0.80 3.94 10.51
N ALA A 62 1.93 3.33 10.80
CA ALA A 62 2.95 3.90 11.67
C ALA A 62 4.34 3.64 11.08
N HIS A 63 5.21 4.64 11.18
CA HIS A 63 6.59 4.56 10.70
C HIS A 63 7.55 5.06 11.77
N ARG A 64 8.65 4.35 11.93
CA ARG A 64 9.82 4.80 12.66
C ARG A 64 11.00 4.96 11.69
N ARG A 65 11.60 6.14 11.68
CA ARG A 65 12.75 6.48 10.85
C ARG A 65 13.97 6.71 11.72
N GLY A 66 14.66 5.64 12.11
CA GLY A 66 15.95 5.73 12.79
C GLY A 66 17.11 5.75 11.80
N GLU A 67 18.29 6.16 12.24
CA GLU A 67 19.50 6.22 11.39
C GLU A 67 19.88 4.88 10.79
N ILE A 68 19.77 3.79 11.55
CA ILE A 68 20.13 2.43 11.14
C ILE A 68 18.89 1.58 10.93
N TRP A 69 17.88 1.70 11.80
CA TRP A 69 16.69 0.87 11.78
C TRP A 69 15.43 1.69 11.50
N GLY A 70 14.68 1.27 10.48
CA GLY A 70 13.32 1.71 10.20
C GLY A 70 12.32 0.61 10.52
N LEU A 71 11.13 1.00 11.00
CA LEU A 71 10.00 0.10 11.22
C LEU A 71 8.76 0.68 10.55
N GLU A 72 7.98 -0.19 9.95
CA GLU A 72 6.70 0.15 9.32
C GLU A 72 5.63 -0.83 9.82
N ALA A 73 4.49 -0.33 10.23
CA ALA A 73 3.33 -1.13 10.59
C ALA A 73 2.09 -0.57 9.89
N GLY A 74 1.21 -1.45 9.46
CA GLY A 74 -0.03 -1.07 8.80
C GLY A 74 -1.17 -2.03 9.11
N ALA A 75 -2.40 -1.51 9.14
CA ALA A 75 -3.60 -2.30 9.20
C ALA A 75 -4.69 -1.64 8.35
N THR A 76 -5.53 -2.45 7.72
CA THR A 76 -6.68 -1.99 6.94
C THR A 76 -7.86 -2.91 7.19
N LEU A 77 -9.02 -2.32 7.44
CA LEU A 77 -10.30 -3.00 7.53
C LEU A 77 -11.25 -2.37 6.52
N VAL A 78 -11.95 -3.21 5.77
CA VAL A 78 -13.03 -2.78 4.88
C VAL A 78 -14.19 -3.75 5.05
N ARG A 79 -15.39 -3.22 5.22
CA ARG A 79 -16.64 -4.00 5.24
C ARG A 79 -17.70 -3.27 4.46
N THR A 80 -18.37 -3.99 3.56
CA THR A 80 -19.52 -3.51 2.81
C THR A 80 -20.70 -4.43 3.04
N SER A 81 -21.87 -3.86 3.26
CA SER A 81 -23.13 -4.58 3.30
C SER A 81 -24.10 -3.99 2.28
N THR A 82 -24.94 -4.85 1.70
CA THR A 82 -26.00 -4.48 0.76
C THR A 82 -27.29 -5.14 1.26
N ASP A 83 -28.31 -4.34 1.48
CA ASP A 83 -29.62 -4.79 2.01
C ASP A 83 -29.51 -5.61 3.32
N GLY A 84 -28.53 -5.26 4.17
CA GLY A 84 -28.24 -5.92 5.44
C GLY A 84 -27.25 -7.08 5.38
N ASP A 85 -27.01 -7.66 4.21
CA ASP A 85 -26.06 -8.75 4.02
C ASP A 85 -24.65 -8.23 3.75
N THR A 86 -23.64 -8.85 4.37
CA THR A 86 -22.24 -8.51 4.10
C THR A 86 -21.85 -9.00 2.72
N THR A 87 -21.41 -8.08 1.85
CA THR A 87 -21.03 -8.34 0.44
C THR A 87 -19.54 -8.17 0.16
N ALA A 88 -18.80 -7.53 1.07
CA ALA A 88 -17.33 -7.49 1.05
C ALA A 88 -16.80 -7.38 2.48
N GLU A 89 -15.70 -8.08 2.76
CA GLU A 89 -15.02 -8.03 4.06
C GLU A 89 -13.55 -8.34 3.86
N ARG A 90 -12.67 -7.39 4.23
CA ARG A 90 -11.23 -7.55 4.12
C ARG A 90 -10.51 -7.01 5.35
N TYR A 91 -9.60 -7.81 5.88
CA TYR A 91 -8.68 -7.46 6.95
C TYR A 91 -7.25 -7.65 6.47
N LEU A 92 -6.43 -6.64 6.62
CA LEU A 92 -5.02 -6.66 6.29
C LEU A 92 -4.21 -6.14 7.46
N GLY A 93 -3.14 -6.86 7.82
CA GLY A 93 -2.12 -6.42 8.76
C GLY A 93 -0.75 -6.56 8.13
N SER A 94 0.17 -5.63 8.39
CA SER A 94 1.54 -5.71 7.90
C SER A 94 2.52 -5.14 8.91
N PHE A 95 3.71 -5.73 8.93
CA PHE A 95 4.85 -5.19 9.66
C PHE A 95 6.11 -5.40 8.83
N ARG A 96 7.00 -4.41 8.83
CA ARG A 96 8.28 -4.46 8.12
C ARG A 96 9.37 -3.78 8.93
N ALA A 97 10.50 -4.45 9.07
CA ALA A 97 11.73 -3.89 9.61
C ALA A 97 12.74 -3.69 8.47
N LYS A 98 13.42 -2.57 8.46
CA LYS A 98 14.45 -2.20 7.50
C LYS A 98 15.72 -1.85 8.24
N ARG A 99 16.87 -2.32 7.75
CA ARG A 99 18.20 -1.95 8.25
C ARG A 99 19.00 -1.29 7.15
N LYS A 100 19.40 -0.07 7.35
CA LYS A 100 20.28 0.67 6.43
C LYS A 100 21.67 0.04 6.42
N LEU A 101 22.21 -0.25 5.24
CA LEU A 101 23.57 -0.72 5.04
C LEU A 101 24.44 0.38 4.40
N THR A 102 23.88 1.06 3.40
CA THR A 102 24.47 2.24 2.73
C THR A 102 23.37 3.27 2.50
N ASP A 103 23.66 4.39 1.85
CA ASP A 103 22.64 5.42 1.53
C ASP A 103 21.60 4.92 0.51
N ILE A 104 21.95 3.95 -0.33
CA ILE A 104 21.09 3.42 -1.40
C ILE A 104 20.61 2.00 -1.15
N LEU A 105 21.21 1.26 -0.20
CA LEU A 105 20.95 -0.16 0.02
C LEU A 105 20.66 -0.43 1.49
N GLY A 106 19.65 -1.23 1.75
CA GLY A 106 19.34 -1.79 3.07
C GLY A 106 18.88 -3.24 2.98
N MET A 107 18.82 -3.88 4.13
CA MET A 107 18.14 -5.17 4.31
C MET A 107 16.72 -4.94 4.82
N THR A 108 15.81 -5.82 4.46
CA THR A 108 14.42 -5.76 4.91
C THR A 108 13.89 -7.15 5.25
N THR A 109 12.99 -7.21 6.22
CA THR A 109 12.14 -8.37 6.50
C THR A 109 10.75 -7.88 6.82
N GLY A 110 9.74 -8.64 6.43
CA GLY A 110 8.35 -8.24 6.61
C GLY A 110 7.41 -9.42 6.77
N ILE A 111 6.26 -9.14 7.35
CA ILE A 111 5.11 -10.05 7.40
C ILE A 111 3.86 -9.29 6.93
N LYS A 112 3.08 -9.94 6.07
CA LYS A 112 1.76 -9.47 5.62
C LYS A 112 0.74 -10.57 5.94
N LEU A 113 -0.33 -10.21 6.63
CA LEU A 113 -1.43 -11.07 7.01
C LEU A 113 -2.70 -10.53 6.37
N GLU A 114 -3.48 -11.38 5.74
CA GLU A 114 -4.69 -10.98 5.02
C GLU A 114 -5.81 -12.00 5.20
N ARG A 115 -7.03 -11.51 5.25
CA ARG A 115 -8.27 -12.28 5.14
C ARG A 115 -9.22 -11.54 4.23
N ASP A 116 -9.77 -12.23 3.24
CA ASP A 116 -10.73 -11.67 2.28
C ASP A 116 -11.65 -12.78 1.75
N ARG A 117 -12.68 -13.11 2.52
CA ARG A 117 -13.60 -14.22 2.19
C ARG A 117 -14.33 -14.02 0.87
N PHE A 118 -14.52 -12.77 0.45
CA PHE A 118 -15.20 -12.44 -0.80
C PHE A 118 -14.27 -12.51 -2.02
N ALA A 119 -12.96 -12.70 -1.78
CA ALA A 119 -11.97 -13.10 -2.78
C ALA A 119 -11.58 -14.59 -2.65
N GLY A 120 -12.32 -15.38 -1.85
CA GLY A 120 -12.05 -16.79 -1.63
C GLY A 120 -10.94 -17.09 -0.63
N LEU A 121 -10.47 -16.08 0.11
CA LEU A 121 -9.30 -16.17 0.99
C LEU A 121 -9.72 -16.15 2.46
N ASP A 122 -9.62 -17.30 3.12
CA ASP A 122 -9.87 -17.40 4.57
C ASP A 122 -8.68 -16.84 5.37
N PHE A 123 -7.47 -17.11 4.92
CA PHE A 123 -6.25 -16.56 5.51
C PHE A 123 -5.10 -16.60 4.52
N ARG A 124 -4.25 -15.57 4.54
CA ARG A 124 -2.96 -15.52 3.82
C ARG A 124 -1.90 -14.92 4.72
N SER A 125 -0.75 -15.56 4.77
CA SER A 125 0.46 -14.97 5.32
C SER A 125 1.59 -14.97 4.30
N ILE A 126 2.34 -13.87 4.25
CA ILE A 126 3.55 -13.72 3.45
C ILE A 126 4.65 -13.26 4.40
N LEU A 127 5.63 -14.11 4.64
CA LEU A 127 6.83 -13.78 5.40
C LEU A 127 7.99 -13.60 4.42
N ASP A 128 8.58 -12.41 4.36
CA ASP A 128 9.61 -12.08 3.39
C ASP A 128 10.91 -11.59 4.03
N GLY A 129 12.02 -11.75 3.30
CA GLY A 129 13.33 -11.23 3.64
C GLY A 129 14.13 -10.92 2.38
N GLY A 130 14.82 -9.77 2.36
CA GLY A 130 15.53 -9.33 1.16
C GLY A 130 16.20 -7.98 1.30
N LEU A 131 16.23 -7.25 0.21
CA LEU A 131 16.91 -5.96 0.07
C LEU A 131 15.89 -4.85 -0.22
N ASN A 132 16.15 -3.68 0.32
CA ASN A 132 15.47 -2.44 -0.06
C ASN A 132 16.47 -1.46 -0.67
N TRP A 133 16.00 -0.70 -1.65
CA TRP A 133 16.79 0.19 -2.49
C TRP A 133 16.17 1.60 -2.45
N ALA A 134 16.97 2.62 -2.14
CA ALA A 134 16.62 4.02 -2.36
C ALA A 134 17.05 4.42 -3.78
N LEU A 135 16.16 4.21 -4.77
CA LEU A 135 16.45 4.39 -6.20
C LEU A 135 16.50 5.86 -6.59
N VAL A 136 15.59 6.67 -6.04
CA VAL A 136 15.57 8.13 -6.18
C VAL A 136 15.29 8.76 -4.82
N HIS A 137 16.12 9.72 -4.44
CA HIS A 137 15.98 10.44 -3.16
C HIS A 137 16.09 11.94 -3.41
N HIS A 138 14.98 12.53 -3.87
CA HIS A 138 14.88 13.96 -4.15
C HIS A 138 13.71 14.55 -3.35
N PRO A 139 13.79 15.80 -2.86
CA PRO A 139 12.71 16.44 -2.10
C PRO A 139 11.35 16.43 -2.81
N GLU A 140 11.35 16.52 -4.14
CA GLU A 140 10.13 16.53 -4.96
C GLU A 140 9.68 15.14 -5.43
N TRP A 141 10.51 14.10 -5.24
CA TRP A 141 10.21 12.74 -5.66
C TRP A 141 11.11 11.72 -4.99
N THR A 142 10.51 10.71 -4.38
CA THR A 142 11.23 9.53 -3.91
C THR A 142 10.74 8.29 -4.64
N LEU A 143 11.66 7.38 -4.91
CA LEU A 143 11.39 6.07 -5.46
C LEU A 143 12.18 5.02 -4.69
N ASP A 144 11.49 4.13 -4.02
CA ASP A 144 12.05 3.01 -3.28
C ASP A 144 11.70 1.70 -3.96
N GLY A 145 12.63 0.74 -3.91
CA GLY A 145 12.43 -0.62 -4.38
C GLY A 145 12.60 -1.64 -3.26
N VAL A 146 11.93 -2.77 -3.36
CA VAL A 146 12.14 -3.96 -2.52
C VAL A 146 12.25 -5.18 -3.43
N THR A 147 13.25 -6.02 -3.15
CA THR A 147 13.41 -7.34 -3.75
C THR A 147 13.60 -8.36 -2.64
N SER A 148 12.67 -9.30 -2.48
CA SER A 148 12.68 -10.28 -1.40
C SER A 148 12.33 -11.67 -1.90
N LEU A 149 12.83 -12.68 -1.19
CA LEU A 149 12.29 -14.02 -1.19
C LEU A 149 11.28 -14.14 -0.06
N ALA A 150 10.22 -14.87 -0.28
CA ALA A 150 9.15 -15.01 0.69
C ALA A 150 8.58 -16.41 0.72
N TRP A 151 7.98 -16.75 1.85
CA TRP A 151 7.12 -17.91 2.02
C TRP A 151 5.68 -17.45 2.08
N LEU A 152 4.87 -17.99 1.17
CA LEU A 152 3.44 -17.80 1.11
C LEU A 152 2.75 -19.00 1.77
N HIS A 153 1.79 -18.71 2.64
CA HIS A 153 0.79 -19.68 3.11
C HIS A 153 -0.60 -19.10 2.88
N GLU A 154 -1.45 -19.82 2.17
CA GLU A 154 -2.85 -19.44 1.91
C GLU A 154 -3.78 -20.58 2.31
N SER A 155 -4.82 -20.25 3.07
CA SER A 155 -5.99 -21.09 3.33
C SER A 155 -7.18 -20.50 2.58
N HIS A 156 -7.80 -21.29 1.74
CA HIS A 156 -8.89 -20.89 0.87
C HIS A 156 -10.25 -21.25 1.49
N THR A 157 -11.29 -20.48 1.16
CA THR A 157 -12.67 -20.82 1.53
C THR A 157 -13.15 -22.09 0.85
N THR A 158 -12.59 -22.41 -0.32
CA THR A 158 -12.85 -23.61 -1.11
C THR A 158 -11.56 -24.06 -1.81
N GLY A 159 -11.32 -25.37 -1.90
CA GLY A 159 -10.13 -25.92 -2.55
C GLY A 159 -9.03 -26.26 -1.56
N ALA A 160 -7.83 -26.50 -2.08
CA ALA A 160 -6.65 -26.84 -1.30
C ALA A 160 -5.91 -25.59 -0.82
N ASP A 161 -5.26 -25.71 0.33
CA ASP A 161 -4.33 -24.71 0.83
C ASP A 161 -3.07 -24.67 -0.04
N VAL A 162 -2.40 -23.52 -0.06
CA VAL A 162 -1.18 -23.28 -0.85
C VAL A 162 -0.04 -22.92 0.11
N ASP A 163 1.10 -23.60 -0.09
CA ASP A 163 2.36 -23.33 0.60
C ASP A 163 3.48 -23.26 -0.43
N ASP A 164 3.88 -22.05 -0.81
CA ASP A 164 4.80 -21.85 -1.93
C ASP A 164 5.89 -20.80 -1.63
N PRO A 165 7.13 -21.07 -2.10
CA PRO A 165 8.15 -20.04 -2.16
C PRO A 165 7.82 -19.04 -3.28
N ILE A 166 7.78 -17.76 -2.95
CA ILE A 166 7.48 -16.68 -3.89
C ILE A 166 8.56 -15.59 -3.85
N GLY A 167 8.57 -14.74 -4.88
CA GLY A 167 9.29 -13.48 -4.86
C GLY A 167 8.37 -12.32 -4.42
N VAL A 168 8.98 -11.26 -3.93
CA VAL A 168 8.32 -9.96 -3.72
C VAL A 168 9.14 -8.89 -4.40
N LEU A 169 8.60 -8.28 -5.45
CA LEU A 169 9.19 -7.15 -6.15
C LEU A 169 8.27 -5.95 -5.96
N GLN A 170 8.73 -4.92 -5.24
CA GLN A 170 7.91 -3.75 -4.96
C GLN A 170 8.61 -2.47 -5.40
N LEU A 171 7.84 -1.55 -5.97
CA LEU A 171 8.21 -0.17 -6.21
C LEU A 171 7.24 0.73 -5.44
N LEU A 172 7.78 1.72 -4.75
CA LEU A 172 7.05 2.72 -4.01
C LEU A 172 7.54 4.11 -4.44
N SER A 173 6.69 4.86 -5.12
CA SER A 173 6.95 6.25 -5.50
C SER A 173 6.13 7.18 -4.62
N ARG A 174 6.72 8.29 -4.20
CA ARG A 174 6.04 9.36 -3.49
C ARG A 174 6.39 10.71 -4.10
N ILE A 175 5.37 11.50 -4.43
CA ILE A 175 5.49 12.81 -5.03
C ILE A 175 4.72 13.81 -4.15
N PRO A 176 5.40 14.65 -3.35
CA PRO A 176 4.76 15.72 -2.60
C PRO A 176 4.28 16.83 -3.53
N PHE A 177 3.14 17.45 -3.23
CA PHE A 177 2.68 18.68 -3.87
C PHE A 177 2.67 19.82 -2.84
N GLY A 178 3.86 20.36 -2.61
CA GLY A 178 4.14 21.40 -1.62
C GLY A 178 3.88 20.92 -0.18
N SER A 179 3.44 21.81 0.69
CA SER A 179 3.04 21.49 2.07
C SER A 179 1.62 20.92 2.17
N ALA A 180 0.85 20.98 1.08
CA ALA A 180 -0.57 20.62 1.07
C ALA A 180 -0.79 19.11 1.10
N GLY A 181 0.10 18.31 0.53
CA GLY A 181 -0.10 16.86 0.49
C GLY A 181 0.90 16.11 -0.36
N ASP A 182 0.58 14.88 -0.66
CA ASP A 182 1.39 14.00 -1.50
C ASP A 182 0.52 12.98 -2.24
N THR A 183 1.09 12.45 -3.32
CA THR A 183 0.62 11.23 -3.97
C THR A 183 1.61 10.11 -3.71
N THR A 184 1.10 8.90 -3.50
CA THR A 184 1.91 7.69 -3.35
C THR A 184 1.42 6.67 -4.37
N GLN A 185 2.35 6.08 -5.11
CA GLN A 185 2.08 4.98 -6.03
C GLN A 185 2.88 3.77 -5.55
N ARG A 186 2.21 2.63 -5.41
CA ARG A 186 2.83 1.36 -5.04
C ARG A 186 2.49 0.30 -6.07
N PHE A 187 3.48 -0.39 -6.54
CA PHE A 187 3.31 -1.58 -7.35
C PHE A 187 4.05 -2.74 -6.70
N THR A 188 3.37 -3.87 -6.51
CA THR A 188 3.99 -5.08 -5.96
C THR A 188 3.66 -6.25 -6.86
N TYR A 189 4.67 -6.99 -7.27
CA TYR A 189 4.58 -8.21 -8.06
C TYR A 189 5.07 -9.40 -7.23
N TYR A 190 4.30 -10.48 -7.27
CA TYR A 190 4.56 -11.71 -6.55
C TYR A 190 4.69 -12.87 -7.57
N PRO A 191 5.91 -13.11 -8.11
CA PRO A 191 6.17 -14.32 -8.89
C PRO A 191 6.13 -15.54 -7.97
N ASP A 192 5.47 -16.61 -8.41
CA ASP A 192 5.50 -17.91 -7.77
C ASP A 192 6.63 -18.76 -8.39
N PHE A 193 7.47 -19.39 -7.55
CA PHE A 193 8.62 -20.17 -8.02
C PHE A 193 8.30 -21.65 -8.24
N LYS A 194 7.15 -22.12 -7.73
CA LYS A 194 6.68 -23.48 -7.93
C LYS A 194 5.74 -23.57 -9.14
N THR A 195 4.88 -22.55 -9.30
CA THR A 195 3.89 -22.49 -10.39
C THR A 195 3.97 -21.12 -11.06
N ALA A 196 4.71 -21.03 -12.16
CA ALA A 196 4.97 -19.74 -12.84
C ALA A 196 3.70 -19.01 -13.30
N SER A 197 2.59 -19.72 -13.52
CA SER A 197 1.27 -19.15 -13.84
C SER A 197 0.54 -18.58 -12.62
N ALA A 198 0.91 -18.94 -11.39
CA ALA A 198 0.26 -18.47 -10.16
C ALA A 198 0.76 -17.10 -9.69
N TYR A 199 1.20 -16.24 -10.62
CA TYR A 199 1.65 -14.88 -10.25
C TYR A 199 0.50 -13.97 -9.89
N ARG A 200 0.83 -12.96 -9.04
CA ARG A 200 -0.09 -11.92 -8.60
C ARG A 200 0.58 -10.55 -8.68
N TYR A 201 -0.22 -9.50 -8.77
CA TYR A 201 0.26 -8.14 -8.55
C TYR A 201 -0.79 -7.25 -7.90
N GLU A 202 -0.30 -6.23 -7.20
CA GLU A 202 -1.07 -5.17 -6.60
C GLU A 202 -0.57 -3.83 -7.14
N ALA A 203 -1.49 -2.96 -7.55
CA ALA A 203 -1.19 -1.59 -7.97
C ALA A 203 -2.06 -0.64 -7.16
N GLU A 204 -1.45 0.24 -6.40
CA GLU A 204 -2.13 1.21 -5.53
C GLU A 204 -1.69 2.63 -5.88
N ILE A 205 -2.64 3.53 -5.95
CA ILE A 205 -2.40 4.97 -5.98
C ILE A 205 -3.21 5.63 -4.87
N THR A 206 -2.56 6.49 -4.09
CA THR A 206 -3.24 7.31 -3.09
C THR A 206 -2.85 8.77 -3.28
N ALA A 207 -3.81 9.67 -3.02
CA ALA A 207 -3.57 11.10 -2.91
C ALA A 207 -4.07 11.56 -1.53
N GLN A 208 -3.26 12.32 -0.82
CA GLN A 208 -3.58 12.83 0.49
C GLN A 208 -3.34 14.33 0.55
N ALA A 209 -4.38 15.09 0.95
CA ALA A 209 -4.32 16.54 1.09
C ALA A 209 -4.60 16.97 2.52
N ALA A 210 -3.77 17.85 3.08
CA ALA A 210 -3.94 18.41 4.41
C ALA A 210 -5.17 19.31 4.48
N MET A 211 -6.04 19.08 5.46
CA MET A 211 -7.15 19.96 5.82
C MET A 211 -6.76 20.88 6.98
N THR A 212 -6.04 20.33 7.95
CA THR A 212 -5.48 21.05 9.11
C THR A 212 -4.10 20.50 9.45
N GLY A 213 -3.47 20.97 10.54
CA GLY A 213 -2.20 20.41 11.03
C GLY A 213 -2.24 18.89 11.32
N HIS A 214 -3.41 18.39 11.73
CA HIS A 214 -3.59 16.99 12.12
C HIS A 214 -4.57 16.20 11.25
N LEU A 215 -5.41 16.85 10.47
CA LEU A 215 -6.41 16.20 9.62
C LEU A 215 -6.03 16.30 8.15
N ALA A 216 -6.28 15.23 7.41
CA ALA A 216 -6.14 15.16 5.96
C ALA A 216 -7.30 14.40 5.33
N LEU A 217 -7.61 14.74 4.10
CA LEU A 217 -8.43 13.92 3.22
C LEU A 217 -7.50 13.00 2.43
N LYS A 218 -7.81 11.70 2.38
CA LYS A 218 -7.08 10.71 1.59
C LYS A 218 -8.06 10.00 0.65
N VAL A 219 -7.67 9.88 -0.62
CA VAL A 219 -8.37 9.11 -1.63
C VAL A 219 -7.42 8.06 -2.15
N GLY A 220 -7.88 6.83 -2.34
CA GLY A 220 -7.07 5.71 -2.81
C GLY A 220 -7.81 4.84 -3.81
N TYR A 221 -7.03 4.25 -4.71
CA TYR A 221 -7.46 3.21 -5.62
C TYR A 221 -6.46 2.07 -5.57
N LEU A 222 -6.95 0.87 -5.30
CA LEU A 222 -6.17 -0.37 -5.25
C LEU A 222 -6.74 -1.35 -6.27
N LEU A 223 -5.89 -1.83 -7.17
CA LEU A 223 -6.15 -2.92 -8.08
C LEU A 223 -5.35 -4.13 -7.61
N ARG A 224 -5.99 -5.28 -7.47
CA ARG A 224 -5.38 -6.58 -7.18
C ARG A 224 -5.68 -7.53 -8.32
N TYR A 225 -4.68 -8.25 -8.78
CA TYR A 225 -4.80 -9.24 -9.82
C TYR A 225 -4.17 -10.56 -9.38
N SER A 226 -4.88 -11.66 -9.60
CA SER A 226 -4.36 -13.02 -9.49
C SER A 226 -4.57 -13.73 -10.83
N ASN A 227 -3.52 -14.29 -11.41
CA ASN A 227 -3.65 -15.03 -12.66
C ASN A 227 -4.38 -16.37 -12.45
N GLU A 228 -4.17 -16.97 -11.28
CA GLU A 228 -4.92 -18.16 -10.83
C GLU A 228 -5.69 -17.81 -9.54
N PRO A 229 -6.90 -17.25 -9.66
CA PRO A 229 -7.74 -16.97 -8.50
C PRO A 229 -8.33 -18.26 -7.94
N VAL A 230 -8.81 -18.22 -6.70
CA VAL A 230 -9.59 -19.32 -6.12
C VAL A 230 -10.79 -19.64 -7.01
N ALA A 231 -11.10 -20.91 -7.19
CA ALA A 231 -12.16 -21.36 -8.08
C ALA A 231 -13.51 -20.69 -7.77
N GLY A 232 -14.13 -20.10 -8.78
CA GLY A 232 -15.39 -19.35 -8.65
C GLY A 232 -15.21 -17.84 -8.41
N PHE A 233 -13.99 -17.35 -8.21
CA PHE A 233 -13.69 -15.93 -7.99
C PHE A 233 -13.05 -15.28 -9.24
N LYS A 234 -13.08 -13.94 -9.28
CA LYS A 234 -12.53 -13.16 -10.41
C LYS A 234 -11.02 -12.99 -10.26
N ASN A 235 -10.34 -12.81 -11.41
CA ASN A 235 -8.91 -12.50 -11.44
C ASN A 235 -8.59 -11.10 -10.92
N THR A 236 -9.53 -10.16 -10.95
CA THR A 236 -9.30 -8.75 -10.66
C THR A 236 -10.28 -8.23 -9.62
N ASP A 237 -9.76 -7.62 -8.57
CA ASP A 237 -10.48 -6.88 -7.57
C ASP A 237 -10.03 -5.42 -7.56
N ASN A 238 -10.98 -4.51 -7.44
CA ASN A 238 -10.75 -3.08 -7.35
C ASN A 238 -11.37 -2.53 -6.07
N THR A 239 -10.63 -1.67 -5.38
CA THR A 239 -11.11 -0.99 -4.19
C THR A 239 -10.83 0.50 -4.31
N THR A 240 -11.87 1.32 -4.23
CA THR A 240 -11.77 2.77 -4.12
C THR A 240 -12.09 3.17 -2.69
N THR A 241 -11.25 4.01 -2.09
CA THR A 241 -11.42 4.50 -0.72
C THR A 241 -11.40 6.03 -0.69
N ALA A 242 -12.22 6.62 0.17
CA ALA A 242 -12.13 8.01 0.56
C ALA A 242 -12.24 8.09 2.08
N SER A 243 -11.25 8.66 2.75
CA SER A 243 -11.16 8.67 4.19
C SER A 243 -10.70 10.00 4.75
N ILE A 244 -11.15 10.34 5.96
CA ILE A 244 -10.57 11.38 6.78
C ILE A 244 -9.50 10.73 7.64
N VAL A 245 -8.29 11.28 7.60
CA VAL A 245 -7.11 10.75 8.26
C VAL A 245 -6.66 11.70 9.34
N PHE A 246 -6.52 11.20 10.56
CA PHE A 246 -5.83 11.89 11.65
C PHE A 246 -4.35 11.50 11.61
N ARG A 247 -3.48 12.52 11.60
CA ARG A 247 -2.02 12.36 11.53
C ARG A 247 -1.39 12.80 12.84
N TRP A 248 -0.57 11.93 13.39
CA TRP A 248 0.28 12.24 14.54
C TRP A 248 1.74 12.20 14.12
N LYS A 249 2.49 13.23 14.54
CA LYS A 249 3.94 13.30 14.36
C LYS A 249 4.56 13.55 15.72
N ALA A 250 5.49 12.71 16.17
CA ALA A 250 6.29 13.01 17.34
C ALA A 250 7.13 14.26 17.06
N ALA A 251 7.29 15.11 18.05
CA ALA A 251 8.26 16.19 17.97
C ALA A 251 9.65 15.61 17.67
N THR A 252 10.37 16.20 16.72
CA THR A 252 11.79 15.92 16.50
C THR A 252 12.53 16.17 17.80
N ALA A 253 13.32 15.20 18.27
CA ALA A 253 14.23 15.46 19.36
C ALA A 253 15.12 16.65 18.95
N ALA A 254 15.15 17.71 19.76
CA ALA A 254 16.07 18.81 19.54
C ALA A 254 17.50 18.22 19.44
N PRO A 255 18.36 18.69 18.52
CA PRO A 255 19.75 18.25 18.50
C PRO A 255 20.33 18.49 19.89
N ALA A 256 20.98 17.46 20.43
CA ALA A 256 21.71 17.60 21.71
C ALA A 256 22.74 18.73 21.56
N PRO A 257 22.91 19.59 22.60
CA PRO A 257 23.81 20.72 22.57
C PRO A 257 25.27 20.34 22.35
#